data_61aa785980180017aabeee05e9cc9420
#
_entry.id   61aa785980180017aabeee05e9cc9420
#
_cell.length_a   1.000
_cell.length_b   1.000
_cell.length_c   1.000
_cell.angle_alpha   90.00
_cell.angle_beta   90.00
_cell.angle_gamma   90.00
#
_symmetry.space_group_name_H-M   'P 1'
#
loop_
_entity.id
_entity.type
_entity.pdbx_description
1 polymer ?
#
loop_
_entity_poly.entity_id
_entity_poly.type
_entity_poly.pdbx_seq_one_letter_code
_entity_poly.pdbx_strand_id
1 'polypeptide(L)'
;MGAHGEHDMGHTVAGWTGTAVTTLGFAVAGVALVAGSVPGLWAGAAVTVLGALTAWALHLAGWGKPTGPRPPGLRHWRTPDPAGRRGHPDCLGCKLAGRRPAPSTAPAPTAPAPAGAPAPDAGARA
;
A
#
# COMPACT_ATOMS: atom_id res chain seq x y z
N MET A 1 -13.92 -3.75 22.47
CA MET A 1 -12.55 -4.16 22.17
C MET A 1 -12.35 -4.04 20.68
N GLY A 2 -11.90 -3.08 20.25
CA GLY A 2 -10.84 -2.51 19.53
C GLY A 2 -11.05 -2.60 18.04
N ALA A 3 -11.78 -1.63 17.42
CA ALA A 3 -11.74 -1.36 15.97
C ALA A 3 -10.32 -1.15 15.42
N HIS A 4 -9.31 -1.14 16.29
CA HIS A 4 -7.90 -0.95 15.92
C HIS A 4 -7.23 -2.17 15.29
N GLY A 5 -7.80 -3.38 15.40
CA GLY A 5 -7.23 -4.60 14.82
C GLY A 5 -7.55 -4.83 13.34
N GLU A 6 -8.50 -4.11 12.79
CA GLU A 6 -8.97 -4.32 11.41
C GLU A 6 -8.31 -3.38 10.38
N HIS A 7 -7.64 -2.31 10.84
CA HIS A 7 -6.99 -1.37 9.93
C HIS A 7 -5.61 -1.86 9.52
N ASP A 8 -5.43 -2.09 8.22
CA ASP A 8 -4.11 -2.29 7.64
C ASP A 8 -3.39 -0.94 7.54
N MET A 9 -2.46 -0.70 8.46
CA MET A 9 -1.69 0.57 8.54
C MET A 9 -0.73 0.77 7.35
N GLY A 10 -0.70 -0.14 6.38
CA GLY A 10 0.10 0.02 5.18
C GLY A 10 1.60 -0.14 5.39
N HIS A 11 2.03 -0.75 6.48
CA HIS A 11 3.45 -1.02 6.71
C HIS A 11 3.97 -2.04 5.70
N THR A 12 4.87 -1.63 4.82
CA THR A 12 5.47 -2.47 3.77
C THR A 12 6.95 -2.15 3.63
N VAL A 13 7.70 -3.09 3.03
CA VAL A 13 9.13 -2.86 2.73
C VAL A 13 9.29 -1.63 1.84
N ALA A 14 8.46 -1.49 0.80
CA ALA A 14 8.49 -0.33 -0.10
C ALA A 14 8.26 0.99 0.65
N GLY A 15 7.27 1.03 1.55
CA GLY A 15 6.95 2.21 2.34
C GLY A 15 8.09 2.59 3.28
N TRP A 16 8.59 1.65 4.06
CA TRP A 16 9.69 1.91 5.00
C TRP A 16 10.97 2.34 4.30
N THR A 17 11.38 1.64 3.24
CA THR A 17 12.59 1.97 2.48
C THR A 17 12.47 3.33 1.81
N GLY A 18 11.35 3.59 1.14
CA GLY A 18 11.10 4.87 0.48
C GLY A 18 11.11 6.02 1.48
N THR A 19 10.42 5.89 2.61
CA THR A 19 10.38 6.92 3.66
C THR A 19 11.77 7.19 4.22
N ALA A 20 12.54 6.15 4.55
CA ALA A 20 13.89 6.32 5.11
C ALA A 20 14.82 7.07 4.14
N VAL A 21 14.87 6.66 2.87
CA VAL A 21 15.73 7.30 1.87
C VAL A 21 15.28 8.73 1.57
N THR A 22 13.96 8.97 1.44
CA THR A 22 13.42 10.30 1.19
C THR A 22 13.72 11.25 2.36
N THR A 23 13.54 10.78 3.60
CA THR A 23 13.86 11.58 4.81
C THR A 23 15.34 11.93 4.86
N LEU A 24 16.23 10.98 4.51
CA LEU A 24 17.66 11.26 4.41
C LEU A 24 17.96 12.35 3.38
N GLY A 25 17.31 12.29 2.21
CA GLY A 25 17.43 13.32 1.18
C GLY A 25 17.02 14.70 1.68
N PHE A 26 15.90 14.80 2.37
CA PHE A 26 15.45 16.06 2.98
C PHE A 26 16.43 16.55 4.07
N ALA A 27 16.97 15.67 4.88
CA ALA A 27 17.96 16.05 5.89
C ALA A 27 19.22 16.62 5.24
N VAL A 28 19.75 15.98 4.20
CA VAL A 28 20.90 16.48 3.45
C VAL A 28 20.60 17.85 2.81
N ALA A 29 19.44 18.00 2.17
CA ALA A 29 19.03 19.28 1.58
C ALA A 29 18.88 20.38 2.64
N GLY A 30 18.33 20.04 3.81
CA GLY A 30 18.17 21.00 4.91
C GLY A 30 19.51 21.48 5.46
N VAL A 31 20.46 20.58 5.69
CA VAL A 31 21.82 20.94 6.12
C VAL A 31 22.51 21.79 5.05
N ALA A 32 22.39 21.41 3.78
CA ALA A 32 22.98 22.14 2.67
C ALA A 32 22.40 23.56 2.55
N LEU A 33 21.09 23.72 2.80
CA LEU A 33 20.43 25.03 2.81
C LEU A 33 21.02 25.94 3.89
N VAL A 34 21.17 25.45 5.10
CA VAL A 34 21.77 26.21 6.22
C VAL A 34 23.23 26.54 5.93
N ALA A 35 23.97 25.64 5.28
CA ALA A 35 25.37 25.86 4.91
C ALA A 35 25.55 26.72 3.65
N GLY A 36 24.48 27.14 2.97
CA GLY A 36 24.55 27.88 1.70
C GLY A 36 25.14 27.08 0.55
N SER A 37 25.09 25.74 0.60
CA SER A 37 25.70 24.85 -0.37
C SER A 37 24.73 24.45 -1.49
N VAL A 38 24.84 25.08 -2.65
CA VAL A 38 24.02 24.73 -3.83
C VAL A 38 24.25 23.27 -4.29
N PRO A 39 25.49 22.75 -4.38
CA PRO A 39 25.71 21.36 -4.72
C PRO A 39 25.06 20.38 -3.73
N GLY A 40 25.07 20.72 -2.42
CA GLY A 40 24.44 19.92 -1.39
C GLY A 40 22.90 19.89 -1.54
N LEU A 41 22.28 21.00 -1.94
CA LEU A 41 20.84 21.04 -2.23
C LEU A 41 20.48 20.09 -3.37
N TRP A 42 21.25 20.10 -4.45
CA TRP A 42 21.04 19.16 -5.56
C TRP A 42 21.25 17.70 -5.16
N ALA A 43 22.26 17.43 -4.34
CA ALA A 43 22.50 16.10 -3.80
C ALA A 43 21.32 15.60 -2.95
N GLY A 44 20.83 16.45 -2.03
CA GLY A 44 19.65 16.11 -1.23
C GLY A 44 18.38 15.90 -2.06
N ALA A 45 18.15 16.74 -3.07
CA ALA A 45 17.04 16.58 -4.00
C ALA A 45 17.16 15.26 -4.79
N ALA A 46 18.33 14.92 -5.28
CA ALA A 46 18.58 13.67 -5.99
C ALA A 46 18.29 12.44 -5.09
N VAL A 47 18.74 12.45 -3.84
CA VAL A 47 18.46 11.38 -2.87
C VAL A 47 16.97 11.27 -2.58
N THR A 48 16.26 12.39 -2.46
CA THR A 48 14.79 12.41 -2.28
C THR A 48 14.07 11.75 -3.44
N VAL A 49 14.44 12.09 -4.67
CA VAL A 49 13.87 11.48 -5.89
C VAL A 49 14.19 9.98 -5.94
N LEU A 50 15.44 9.59 -5.62
CA LEU A 50 15.82 8.18 -5.55
C LEU A 50 14.99 7.41 -4.52
N GLY A 51 14.67 8.01 -3.38
CA GLY A 51 13.77 7.42 -2.38
C GLY A 51 12.39 7.12 -2.94
N ALA A 52 11.79 8.09 -3.65
CA ALA A 52 10.48 7.93 -4.29
C ALA A 52 10.51 6.86 -5.39
N LEU A 53 11.54 6.86 -6.24
CA LEU A 53 11.70 5.86 -7.30
C LEU A 53 11.93 4.46 -6.74
N THR A 54 12.69 4.33 -5.65
CA THR A 54 12.92 3.06 -4.96
C THR A 54 11.63 2.52 -4.38
N ALA A 55 10.83 3.36 -3.71
CA ALA A 55 9.52 2.96 -3.20
C ALA A 55 8.60 2.47 -4.32
N TRP A 56 8.58 3.20 -5.44
CA TRP A 56 7.79 2.83 -6.61
C TRP A 56 8.27 1.51 -7.23
N ALA A 57 9.57 1.34 -7.44
CA ALA A 57 10.15 0.11 -7.97
C ALA A 57 9.84 -1.10 -7.06
N LEU A 58 10.00 -0.95 -5.74
CA LEU A 58 9.64 -1.99 -4.77
C LEU A 58 8.14 -2.29 -4.79
N HIS A 59 7.29 -1.28 -4.92
CA HIS A 59 5.85 -1.47 -5.07
C HIS A 59 5.53 -2.31 -6.31
N LEU A 60 6.15 -2.00 -7.44
CA LEU A 60 5.99 -2.76 -8.67
C LEU A 60 6.56 -4.19 -8.57
N ALA A 61 7.58 -4.40 -7.73
CA ALA A 61 8.13 -5.73 -7.45
C ALA A 61 7.25 -6.57 -6.51
N GLY A 62 6.17 -6.00 -5.96
CA GLY A 62 5.25 -6.68 -5.06
C GLY A 62 5.57 -6.49 -3.56
N TRP A 63 6.47 -5.57 -3.22
CA TRP A 63 6.80 -5.24 -1.82
C TRP A 63 6.01 -4.05 -1.27
N GLY A 64 5.08 -3.52 -2.08
CA GLY A 64 4.18 -2.45 -1.69
C GLY A 64 2.81 -2.95 -1.24
N LYS A 65 1.96 -2.01 -0.80
CA LYS A 65 0.58 -2.29 -0.42
C LYS A 65 -0.34 -2.18 -1.66
N PRO A 66 -1.25 -3.14 -1.88
CA PRO A 66 -2.32 -2.99 -2.85
C PRO A 66 -3.32 -1.91 -2.40
N THR A 67 -4.19 -1.47 -3.31
CA THR A 67 -5.30 -0.59 -2.97
C THR A 67 -6.28 -1.34 -2.07
N GLY A 68 -6.62 -0.73 -0.94
CA GLY A 68 -7.52 -1.30 0.05
C GLY A 68 -6.82 -2.11 1.17
N PRO A 69 -7.58 -2.63 2.14
CA PRO A 69 -7.05 -3.41 3.26
C PRO A 69 -6.60 -4.80 2.79
N ARG A 70 -5.46 -5.27 3.32
CA ARG A 70 -4.97 -6.63 3.06
C ARG A 70 -5.66 -7.65 3.98
N PRO A 71 -5.84 -8.91 3.52
CA PRO A 71 -6.26 -10.01 4.38
C PRO A 71 -5.33 -10.15 5.59
N PRO A 72 -5.83 -10.59 6.76
CA PRO A 72 -5.02 -10.70 7.98
C PRO A 72 -3.70 -11.45 7.81
N GLY A 73 -3.69 -12.53 7.04
CA GLY A 73 -2.48 -13.33 6.77
C GLY A 73 -1.42 -12.63 5.90
N LEU A 74 -1.77 -11.55 5.21
CA LEU A 74 -0.86 -10.79 4.34
C LEU A 74 -0.47 -9.43 4.92
N ARG A 75 -0.84 -9.14 6.16
CA ARG A 75 -0.57 -7.83 6.80
C ARG A 75 0.85 -7.65 7.31
N HIS A 76 1.61 -8.73 7.41
CA HIS A 76 2.99 -8.63 7.86
C HIS A 76 3.82 -7.81 6.87
N TRP A 77 4.64 -6.87 7.38
CA TRP A 77 5.35 -5.88 6.56
C TRP A 77 6.35 -6.46 5.55
N ARG A 78 6.85 -7.68 5.79
CA ARG A 78 7.73 -8.44 4.89
C ARG A 78 6.99 -9.41 3.96
N THR A 79 5.67 -9.44 3.99
CA THR A 79 4.93 -10.33 3.11
C THR A 79 4.77 -9.69 1.74
N PRO A 80 5.33 -10.27 0.67
CA PRO A 80 5.16 -9.75 -0.68
C PRO A 80 3.70 -9.93 -1.14
N ASP A 81 3.24 -8.97 -1.93
CA ASP A 81 1.95 -9.05 -2.58
C ASP A 81 2.04 -9.88 -3.88
N PRO A 82 1.36 -11.02 -3.97
CA PRO A 82 1.41 -11.88 -5.16
C PRO A 82 0.83 -11.20 -6.42
N ALA A 83 -0.05 -10.22 -6.26
CA ALA A 83 -0.63 -9.48 -7.37
C ALA A 83 0.25 -8.31 -7.84
N GLY A 84 1.24 -7.89 -7.05
CA GLY A 84 2.06 -6.70 -7.32
C GLY A 84 2.71 -6.68 -8.69
N ARG A 85 3.21 -7.82 -9.15
CA ARG A 85 3.86 -7.94 -10.47
C ARG A 85 2.89 -7.82 -11.64
N ARG A 86 1.63 -8.21 -11.47
CA ARG A 86 0.58 -8.08 -12.48
C ARG A 86 -0.04 -6.69 -12.50
N GLY A 87 0.07 -5.98 -11.40
CA GLY A 87 -0.53 -4.68 -11.18
C GLY A 87 -1.88 -4.75 -10.47
N HIS A 88 -2.26 -3.64 -9.86
CA HIS A 88 -3.53 -3.49 -9.17
C HIS A 88 -4.48 -2.62 -10.02
N PRO A 89 -5.79 -2.92 -10.09
CA PRO A 89 -6.73 -2.23 -10.99
C PRO A 89 -6.83 -0.73 -10.71
N ASP A 90 -6.80 -0.31 -9.45
CA ASP A 90 -7.01 1.07 -9.05
C ASP A 90 -5.73 1.76 -8.54
N CYS A 91 -4.57 1.16 -8.80
CA CYS A 91 -3.29 1.71 -8.38
C CYS A 91 -2.70 2.62 -9.46
N LEU A 92 -2.52 3.92 -9.13
CA LEU A 92 -1.91 4.89 -10.04
C LEU A 92 -0.47 4.49 -10.42
N GLY A 93 0.33 4.02 -9.46
CA GLY A 93 1.71 3.59 -9.72
C GLY A 93 1.81 2.44 -10.71
N CYS A 94 0.87 1.49 -10.67
CA CYS A 94 0.78 0.40 -11.64
C CYS A 94 0.34 0.90 -13.02
N LYS A 95 -0.62 1.83 -13.06
CA LYS A 95 -1.10 2.44 -14.31
C LYS A 95 0.02 3.23 -15.00
N LEU A 96 0.81 4.00 -14.25
CA LEU A 96 1.96 4.75 -14.77
C LEU A 96 3.05 3.83 -15.32
N ALA A 97 3.20 2.64 -14.74
CA ALA A 97 4.11 1.61 -15.25
C ALA A 97 3.53 0.79 -16.43
N GLY A 98 2.37 1.15 -16.94
CA GLY A 98 1.70 0.43 -18.04
C GLY A 98 1.14 -0.94 -17.65
N ARG A 99 1.05 -1.27 -16.36
CA ARG A 99 0.50 -2.54 -15.89
C ARG A 99 -1.03 -2.48 -15.88
N ARG A 100 -1.65 -3.34 -16.65
CA ARG A 100 -3.11 -3.51 -16.70
C ARG A 100 -3.44 -4.90 -16.17
N PRO A 101 -3.94 -5.03 -14.93
CA PRO A 101 -4.41 -6.30 -14.43
C PRO A 101 -5.56 -6.80 -15.30
N ALA A 102 -5.65 -8.11 -15.49
CA ALA A 102 -6.83 -8.71 -16.09
C ALA A 102 -8.07 -8.34 -15.24
N PRO A 103 -9.25 -8.15 -15.86
CA PRO A 103 -10.48 -7.94 -15.11
C PRO A 103 -10.62 -9.03 -14.05
N SER A 104 -10.87 -8.64 -12.80
CA SER A 104 -11.07 -9.60 -11.73
C SER A 104 -12.37 -10.36 -12.02
N THR A 105 -12.25 -11.62 -12.39
CA THR A 105 -13.39 -12.56 -12.46
C THR A 105 -13.76 -13.11 -11.09
N ALA A 106 -13.13 -12.63 -10.02
CA ALA A 106 -13.55 -13.00 -8.68
C ALA A 106 -14.95 -12.44 -8.42
N PRO A 107 -15.91 -13.27 -8.01
CA PRO A 107 -17.21 -12.77 -7.57
C PRO A 107 -16.96 -11.75 -6.45
N ALA A 108 -17.67 -10.61 -6.51
CA ALA A 108 -17.63 -9.62 -5.45
C ALA A 108 -17.81 -10.33 -4.10
N PRO A 109 -17.01 -9.98 -3.06
CA PRO A 109 -17.23 -10.55 -1.75
C PRO A 109 -18.69 -10.28 -1.38
N THR A 110 -19.45 -11.36 -1.24
CA THR A 110 -20.85 -11.26 -0.79
C THR A 110 -20.80 -10.54 0.55
N ALA A 111 -21.41 -9.38 0.62
CA ALA A 111 -21.52 -8.64 1.87
C ALA A 111 -22.08 -9.62 2.92
N PRO A 112 -21.51 -9.67 4.14
CA PRO A 112 -22.07 -10.50 5.18
C PRO A 112 -23.54 -10.12 5.33
N ALA A 113 -24.43 -11.13 5.25
CA ALA A 113 -25.85 -10.93 5.46
C ALA A 113 -26.04 -10.17 6.79
N PRO A 114 -26.93 -9.15 6.85
CA PRO A 114 -27.16 -8.42 8.08
C PRO A 114 -27.54 -9.40 9.18
N ALA A 115 -26.74 -9.46 10.23
CA ALA A 115 -27.02 -10.24 11.43
C ALA A 115 -28.31 -9.68 12.05
N GLY A 116 -29.45 -10.34 11.81
CA GLY A 116 -30.72 -9.88 12.34
C GLY A 116 -31.95 -10.26 11.52
N ALA A 117 -31.84 -11.06 10.48
CA ALA A 117 -33.07 -11.61 9.89
C ALA A 117 -33.67 -12.65 10.86
N PRO A 118 -34.91 -12.43 11.41
CA PRO A 118 -35.54 -13.41 12.25
C PRO A 118 -35.80 -14.69 11.43
N ALA A 119 -35.47 -15.83 12.03
CA ALA A 119 -35.75 -17.12 11.43
C ALA A 119 -37.26 -17.22 11.12
N PRO A 120 -37.64 -17.75 9.94
CA PRO A 120 -39.07 -18.00 9.68
C PRO A 120 -39.61 -19.00 10.70
N ASP A 121 -40.67 -18.59 11.37
CA ASP A 121 -41.36 -19.37 12.37
C ASP A 121 -41.83 -20.71 11.77
N ALA A 122 -41.19 -21.80 12.19
CA ALA A 122 -41.57 -23.16 11.85
C ALA A 122 -42.63 -23.66 12.85
N GLY A 123 -43.73 -22.91 12.99
CA GLY A 123 -44.77 -23.26 13.94
C GLY A 123 -46.15 -22.89 13.45
N ALA A 124 -46.74 -23.67 12.56
CA ALA A 124 -48.18 -23.83 12.44
C ALA A 124 -48.53 -24.95 11.46
N ARG A 125 -48.48 -26.18 11.93
CA ARG A 125 -49.33 -27.25 11.39
C ARG A 125 -49.85 -28.04 12.58
N ALA A 126 -51.02 -27.65 13.06
CA ALA A 126 -51.94 -28.50 13.76
C ALA A 126 -52.95 -29.02 12.75
#